data_80ad0d155797fc7e34afdc6ef615a27d
#
_entry.id   80ad0d155797fc7e34afdc6ef615a27d
#
_cell.length_a   1.000
_cell.length_b   1.000
_cell.length_c   1.000
_cell.angle_alpha   90.00
_cell.angle_beta   90.00
_cell.angle_gamma   90.00
#
_symmetry.space_group_name_H-M   'P 1'
#
loop_
_entity.id
_entity.type
_entity.pdbx_description
1 polymer ?
#
loop_
_entity_poly.entity_id
_entity_poly.type
_entity_poly.pdbx_seq_one_letter_code
_entity_poly.pdbx_strand_id
1 'polypeptide(L)'
;MPLLCCLVTTPAALAACQELEAAGFSLCREPTPEISGLMLDVPTPQTGEIPWDKLPEGCRVFGGNLTGVPEGFRAHDLLKDPIYAARNADITARCALRLAAGRLEETLAGLPVLILGWGRIGKCLGRHLKSLGAEVCVFARNPKDRGLLAALGYRALDRGEMLAALPGVKLVFNTAPELILSEADTQSCGALLVDLASRRGMEDPRALWARGLPGKLAPLSSGRLMAQTVCRLWKEEEV
;
A
#
# COMPACT_ATOMS: atom_id res chain seq x y z
N MET A 1 3.44 12.33 29.48
CA MET A 1 2.85 11.93 28.19
C MET A 1 3.78 12.46 27.11
N PRO A 2 4.15 11.66 26.10
CA PRO A 2 5.03 12.15 25.05
C PRO A 2 4.34 13.23 24.21
N LEU A 3 5.06 14.30 23.92
CA LEU A 3 4.60 15.38 23.06
C LEU A 3 5.05 15.14 21.62
N LEU A 4 4.13 15.00 20.69
CA LEU A 4 4.39 14.74 19.29
C LEU A 4 3.99 15.96 18.43
N CYS A 5 4.92 16.48 17.67
CA CYS A 5 4.62 17.51 16.67
C CYS A 5 4.08 16.83 15.40
N CYS A 6 2.94 17.30 14.89
CA CYS A 6 2.28 16.72 13.72
C CYS A 6 2.31 17.70 12.54
N LEU A 7 3.30 17.55 11.66
CA LEU A 7 3.41 18.27 10.39
C LEU A 7 2.77 17.43 9.27
N VAL A 8 1.45 17.33 9.30
CA VAL A 8 0.67 16.46 8.43
C VAL A 8 -0.45 17.20 7.73
N THR A 9 -0.75 16.80 6.49
CA THR A 9 -1.75 17.43 5.63
C THR A 9 -2.76 16.44 5.06
N THR A 10 -2.38 15.15 4.93
CA THR A 10 -3.25 14.15 4.32
C THR A 10 -4.37 13.69 5.26
N PRO A 11 -5.57 13.36 4.74
CA PRO A 11 -6.67 12.85 5.57
C PRO A 11 -6.29 11.61 6.41
N ALA A 12 -5.40 10.75 5.88
CA ALA A 12 -4.94 9.58 6.60
C ALA A 12 -4.04 9.95 7.79
N ALA A 13 -3.13 10.89 7.61
CA ALA A 13 -2.25 11.33 8.69
C ALA A 13 -3.00 12.17 9.74
N LEU A 14 -3.98 12.95 9.33
CA LEU A 14 -4.89 13.65 10.27
C LEU A 14 -5.71 12.66 11.12
N ALA A 15 -6.19 11.56 10.50
CA ALA A 15 -6.86 10.49 11.24
C ALA A 15 -5.89 9.77 12.18
N ALA A 16 -4.61 9.62 11.80
CA ALA A 16 -3.58 9.05 12.69
C ALA A 16 -3.36 9.93 13.93
N CYS A 17 -3.37 11.25 13.79
CA CYS A 17 -3.26 12.17 14.92
C CYS A 17 -4.40 11.95 15.93
N GLN A 18 -5.64 11.82 15.49
CA GLN A 18 -6.78 11.55 16.38
C GLN A 18 -6.63 10.23 17.14
N GLU A 19 -6.16 9.17 16.48
CA GLU A 19 -5.91 7.87 17.13
C GLU A 19 -4.71 7.95 18.11
N LEU A 20 -3.70 8.77 17.84
CA LEU A 20 -2.56 9.00 18.74
C LEU A 20 -2.97 9.79 19.99
N GLU A 21 -3.81 10.80 19.86
CA GLU A 21 -4.39 11.51 21.01
C GLU A 21 -5.20 10.56 21.90
N ALA A 22 -6.05 9.72 21.29
CA ALA A 22 -6.79 8.70 22.01
C ALA A 22 -5.89 7.66 22.69
N ALA A 23 -4.68 7.42 22.14
CA ALA A 23 -3.68 6.53 22.73
C ALA A 23 -2.82 7.20 23.82
N GLY A 24 -3.05 8.49 24.13
CA GLY A 24 -2.40 9.19 25.21
C GLY A 24 -1.20 10.05 24.81
N PHE A 25 -1.01 10.36 23.53
CA PHE A 25 -0.02 11.35 23.09
C PHE A 25 -0.60 12.75 23.22
N SER A 26 0.22 13.72 23.66
CA SER A 26 -0.06 15.12 23.49
C SER A 26 0.40 15.56 22.11
N LEU A 27 -0.41 16.35 21.39
CA LEU A 27 -0.10 16.79 20.02
C LEU A 27 0.09 18.31 19.95
N CYS A 28 1.03 18.74 19.10
CA CYS A 28 1.18 20.15 18.70
C CYS A 28 1.34 20.25 17.18
N ARG A 29 1.20 21.45 16.64
CA ARG A 29 1.31 21.73 15.20
C ARG A 29 2.59 22.48 14.85
N GLU A 30 3.26 23.02 15.86
CA GLU A 30 4.49 23.76 15.69
C GLU A 30 5.61 23.07 16.47
N PRO A 31 6.82 23.00 15.92
CA PRO A 31 7.98 22.46 16.62
C PRO A 31 8.31 23.31 17.86
N THR A 32 8.49 22.64 18.98
CA THR A 32 8.97 23.24 20.24
C THR A 32 10.12 22.40 20.81
N PRO A 33 10.96 22.96 21.69
CA PRO A 33 12.07 22.20 22.28
C PRO A 33 11.62 21.01 23.16
N GLU A 34 10.36 20.97 23.59
CA GLU A 34 9.80 19.94 24.47
C GLU A 34 9.27 18.72 23.70
N ILE A 35 9.20 18.75 22.37
CA ILE A 35 8.68 17.62 21.62
C ILE A 35 9.60 16.40 21.75
N SER A 36 8.98 15.23 21.82
CA SER A 36 9.69 13.95 21.87
C SER A 36 9.68 13.26 20.51
N GLY A 37 8.84 13.69 19.59
CA GLY A 37 8.74 13.12 18.24
C GLY A 37 8.05 14.03 17.24
N LEU A 38 8.25 13.70 15.97
CA LEU A 38 7.67 14.35 14.79
C LEU A 38 6.90 13.34 13.96
N MET A 39 5.65 13.64 13.64
CA MET A 39 4.81 12.87 12.73
C MET A 39 4.66 13.58 11.39
N LEU A 40 4.95 12.89 10.30
CA LEU A 40 4.86 13.34 8.92
C LEU A 40 3.83 12.52 8.14
N ASP A 41 3.45 13.00 6.97
CA ASP A 41 2.59 12.26 6.04
C ASP A 41 3.26 10.94 5.57
N VAL A 42 2.45 9.95 5.19
CA VAL A 42 2.92 8.67 4.62
C VAL A 42 2.23 8.42 3.26
N PRO A 43 2.96 8.49 2.13
CA PRO A 43 4.38 8.84 2.03
C PRO A 43 4.62 10.30 2.42
N THR A 44 5.80 10.57 2.95
CA THR A 44 6.25 11.94 3.22
C THR A 44 6.56 12.63 1.89
N PRO A 45 5.98 13.80 1.59
CA PRO A 45 6.41 14.61 0.46
C PRO A 45 7.90 14.93 0.58
N GLN A 46 8.61 15.10 -0.57
CA GLN A 46 10.01 15.54 -0.51
C GLN A 46 10.08 16.87 0.24
N THR A 47 10.80 16.85 1.34
CA THR A 47 10.73 17.84 2.39
C THR A 47 11.72 18.96 2.11
N GLY A 48 11.29 20.00 1.43
CA GLY A 48 12.06 21.24 1.42
C GLY A 48 12.05 22.01 2.74
N GLU A 49 11.18 21.67 3.70
CA GLU A 49 10.82 22.63 4.75
C GLU A 49 10.53 22.04 6.15
N ILE A 50 11.13 20.89 6.49
CA ILE A 50 11.11 20.51 7.91
C ILE A 50 12.12 21.39 8.64
N PRO A 51 11.70 22.14 9.67
CA PRO A 51 12.59 23.02 10.44
C PRO A 51 13.41 22.19 11.44
N TRP A 52 14.39 21.45 10.91
CA TRP A 52 15.25 20.55 11.70
C TRP A 52 15.98 21.27 12.82
N ASP A 53 16.34 22.53 12.61
CA ASP A 53 17.00 23.41 13.57
C ASP A 53 16.16 23.76 14.80
N LYS A 54 14.83 23.57 14.71
CA LYS A 54 13.88 23.80 15.82
C LYS A 54 13.52 22.53 16.59
N LEU A 55 14.02 21.38 16.15
CA LEU A 55 13.71 20.10 16.76
C LEU A 55 14.80 19.70 17.75
N PRO A 56 14.45 19.12 18.92
CA PRO A 56 15.45 18.66 19.86
C PRO A 56 16.25 17.47 19.31
N GLU A 57 17.53 17.38 19.67
CA GLU A 57 18.36 16.25 19.32
C GLU A 57 17.78 14.95 19.90
N GLY A 58 17.88 13.86 19.16
CA GLY A 58 17.28 12.57 19.53
C GLY A 58 15.77 12.47 19.28
N CYS A 59 15.12 13.52 18.73
CA CYS A 59 13.71 13.47 18.39
C CYS A 59 13.41 12.32 17.42
N ARG A 60 12.33 11.59 17.69
CA ARG A 60 11.86 10.46 16.85
C ARG A 60 11.06 11.00 15.68
N VAL A 61 11.40 10.59 14.45
CA VAL A 61 10.75 11.06 13.22
C VAL A 61 9.99 9.91 12.56
N PHE A 62 8.68 10.02 12.49
CA PHE A 62 7.79 9.03 11.88
C PHE A 62 7.24 9.55 10.55
N GLY A 63 7.41 8.76 9.48
CA GLY A 63 6.91 9.13 8.15
C GLY A 63 7.02 7.97 7.17
N GLY A 64 7.00 8.25 5.89
CA GLY A 64 7.16 7.22 4.85
C GLY A 64 8.03 7.68 3.70
N ASN A 65 8.96 6.85 3.21
CA ASN A 65 10.01 7.22 2.27
C ASN A 65 10.90 8.35 2.82
N LEU A 66 11.28 8.23 4.08
CA LEU A 66 12.13 9.22 4.74
C LEU A 66 13.52 9.25 4.09
N THR A 67 13.88 10.40 3.52
CA THR A 67 15.20 10.67 2.94
C THR A 67 15.71 11.99 3.48
N GLY A 68 17.04 12.08 3.72
CA GLY A 68 17.67 13.34 4.17
C GLY A 68 17.30 13.74 5.59
N VAL A 69 16.90 12.81 6.44
CA VAL A 69 16.80 13.06 7.89
C VAL A 69 18.22 13.28 8.42
N PRO A 70 18.51 14.42 9.10
CA PRO A 70 19.86 14.70 9.59
C PRO A 70 20.32 13.69 10.64
N GLU A 71 21.64 13.57 10.81
CA GLU A 71 22.23 12.85 11.94
C GLU A 71 21.76 13.46 13.27
N GLY A 72 21.56 12.61 14.28
CA GLY A 72 21.03 13.04 15.58
C GLY A 72 19.52 12.84 15.74
N PHE A 73 18.78 12.55 14.66
CA PHE A 73 17.35 12.17 14.71
C PHE A 73 17.14 10.68 14.54
N ARG A 74 16.09 10.13 15.17
CA ARG A 74 15.73 8.71 15.06
C ARG A 74 14.63 8.53 14.03
N ALA A 75 15.01 8.15 12.80
CA ALA A 75 14.08 8.01 11.68
C ALA A 75 13.37 6.65 11.67
N HIS A 76 12.04 6.66 11.70
CA HIS A 76 11.15 5.50 11.58
C HIS A 76 10.37 5.59 10.28
N ASP A 77 10.87 4.97 9.22
CA ASP A 77 10.16 4.89 7.94
C ASP A 77 9.10 3.78 7.99
N LEU A 78 7.85 4.16 8.15
CA LEU A 78 6.72 3.24 8.25
C LEU A 78 6.59 2.35 7.03
N LEU A 79 6.95 2.84 5.83
CA LEU A 79 6.87 2.05 4.60
C LEU A 79 7.94 0.94 4.54
N LYS A 80 9.02 1.06 5.34
CA LYS A 80 10.04 0.04 5.50
C LYS A 80 9.73 -0.93 6.65
N ASP A 81 8.82 -0.55 7.55
CA ASP A 81 8.39 -1.44 8.62
C ASP A 81 7.62 -2.65 8.06
N PRO A 82 8.05 -3.89 8.36
CA PRO A 82 7.46 -5.09 7.75
C PRO A 82 6.01 -5.33 8.16
N ILE A 83 5.64 -4.97 9.40
CA ILE A 83 4.28 -5.15 9.93
C ILE A 83 3.35 -4.12 9.28
N TYR A 84 3.76 -2.86 9.25
CA TYR A 84 3.03 -1.82 8.55
C TYR A 84 2.82 -2.18 7.08
N ALA A 85 3.90 -2.54 6.39
CA ALA A 85 3.86 -2.86 4.96
C ALA A 85 2.94 -4.05 4.63
N ALA A 86 2.91 -5.08 5.50
CA ALA A 86 2.00 -6.22 5.34
C ALA A 86 0.53 -5.81 5.53
N ARG A 87 0.22 -5.04 6.58
CA ARG A 87 -1.16 -4.58 6.86
C ARG A 87 -1.63 -3.52 5.86
N ASN A 88 -0.76 -2.63 5.41
CA ASN A 88 -1.07 -1.66 4.37
C ASN A 88 -1.35 -2.33 3.01
N ALA A 89 -0.73 -3.48 2.73
CA ALA A 89 -1.04 -4.29 1.54
C ALA A 89 -2.47 -4.85 1.57
N ASP A 90 -2.99 -5.25 2.74
CA ASP A 90 -4.38 -5.68 2.89
C ASP A 90 -5.35 -4.51 2.68
N ILE A 91 -5.07 -3.34 3.25
CA ILE A 91 -5.89 -2.14 3.01
C ILE A 91 -5.86 -1.77 1.52
N THR A 92 -4.70 -1.84 0.87
CA THR A 92 -4.55 -1.58 -0.57
C THR A 92 -5.39 -2.54 -1.39
N ALA A 93 -5.36 -3.83 -1.09
CA ALA A 93 -6.14 -4.85 -1.78
C ALA A 93 -7.66 -4.59 -1.65
N ARG A 94 -8.14 -4.26 -0.46
CA ARG A 94 -9.56 -3.93 -0.23
C ARG A 94 -9.97 -2.66 -0.99
N CYS A 95 -9.13 -1.64 -1.00
CA CYS A 95 -9.36 -0.42 -1.79
C CYS A 95 -9.38 -0.70 -3.30
N ALA A 96 -8.49 -1.59 -3.78
CA ALA A 96 -8.46 -1.99 -5.17
C ALA A 96 -9.74 -2.74 -5.59
N LEU A 97 -10.25 -3.62 -4.73
CA LEU A 97 -11.54 -4.30 -4.95
C LEU A 97 -12.70 -3.31 -4.97
N ARG A 98 -12.74 -2.36 -4.04
CA ARG A 98 -13.75 -1.29 -4.04
C ARG A 98 -13.69 -0.46 -5.32
N LEU A 99 -12.49 -0.13 -5.80
CA LEU A 99 -12.27 0.61 -7.04
C LEU A 99 -12.79 -0.17 -8.25
N ALA A 100 -12.46 -1.46 -8.34
CA ALA A 100 -12.87 -2.34 -9.44
C ALA A 100 -14.38 -2.60 -9.43
N ALA A 101 -14.95 -2.94 -8.27
CA ALA A 101 -16.38 -3.21 -8.13
C ALA A 101 -17.25 -2.02 -8.55
N GLY A 102 -16.81 -0.78 -8.33
CA GLY A 102 -17.51 0.41 -8.79
C GLY A 102 -17.45 0.67 -10.32
N ARG A 103 -16.75 -0.19 -11.08
CA ARG A 103 -16.56 -0.09 -12.54
C ARG A 103 -16.99 -1.33 -13.30
N LEU A 104 -17.27 -2.41 -12.59
CA LEU A 104 -17.76 -3.65 -13.16
C LEU A 104 -19.30 -3.61 -13.22
N GLU A 105 -19.86 -4.14 -14.27
CA GLU A 105 -21.31 -4.35 -14.42
C GLU A 105 -21.74 -5.73 -13.88
N GLU A 106 -20.76 -6.60 -13.59
CA GLU A 106 -20.96 -7.96 -13.08
C GLU A 106 -20.48 -8.05 -11.61
N THR A 107 -21.03 -9.01 -10.87
CA THR A 107 -20.54 -9.33 -9.53
C THR A 107 -19.19 -10.05 -9.60
N LEU A 108 -18.45 -10.07 -8.49
CA LEU A 108 -17.18 -10.78 -8.44
C LEU A 108 -17.33 -12.32 -8.39
N ALA A 109 -18.50 -12.83 -8.01
CA ALA A 109 -18.74 -14.28 -7.97
C ALA A 109 -18.73 -14.87 -9.40
N GLY A 110 -17.86 -15.85 -9.64
CA GLY A 110 -17.64 -16.45 -10.96
C GLY A 110 -16.85 -15.58 -11.95
N LEU A 111 -16.45 -14.35 -11.56
CA LEU A 111 -15.75 -13.45 -12.46
C LEU A 111 -14.31 -13.96 -12.71
N PRO A 112 -13.87 -14.12 -13.98
CA PRO A 112 -12.48 -14.46 -14.29
C PRO A 112 -11.55 -13.28 -14.02
N VAL A 113 -10.63 -13.45 -13.05
CA VAL A 113 -9.69 -12.41 -12.60
C VAL A 113 -8.26 -12.89 -12.75
N LEU A 114 -7.42 -12.04 -13.34
CA LEU A 114 -5.97 -12.24 -13.41
C LEU A 114 -5.24 -11.30 -12.47
N ILE A 115 -4.37 -11.86 -11.62
CA ILE A 115 -3.44 -11.10 -10.80
C ILE A 115 -2.03 -11.23 -11.39
N LEU A 116 -1.38 -10.10 -11.67
CA LEU A 116 0.01 -10.03 -12.10
C LEU A 116 0.89 -9.75 -10.89
N GLY A 117 1.67 -10.77 -10.48
CA GLY A 117 2.56 -10.72 -9.32
C GLY A 117 1.98 -11.36 -8.05
N TRP A 118 2.86 -12.00 -7.29
CA TRP A 118 2.53 -12.71 -6.03
C TRP A 118 3.24 -12.10 -4.82
N GLY A 119 3.35 -10.78 -4.79
CA GLY A 119 3.84 -10.00 -3.66
C GLY A 119 2.79 -9.85 -2.55
N ARG A 120 3.05 -8.97 -1.59
CA ARG A 120 2.14 -8.71 -0.45
C ARG A 120 0.71 -8.36 -0.90
N ILE A 121 0.58 -7.42 -1.84
CA ILE A 121 -0.73 -6.99 -2.37
C ILE A 121 -1.39 -8.12 -3.15
N GLY A 122 -0.67 -8.81 -4.03
CA GLY A 122 -1.20 -9.93 -4.82
C GLY A 122 -1.74 -11.06 -3.96
N LYS A 123 -1.06 -11.40 -2.85
CA LYS A 123 -1.51 -12.39 -1.87
C LYS A 123 -2.82 -11.97 -1.17
N CYS A 124 -2.92 -10.71 -0.76
CA CYS A 124 -4.15 -10.18 -0.16
C CYS A 124 -5.30 -10.16 -1.15
N LEU A 125 -5.07 -9.70 -2.39
CA LEU A 125 -6.07 -9.71 -3.47
C LEU A 125 -6.56 -11.12 -3.76
N GLY A 126 -5.64 -12.08 -3.95
CA GLY A 126 -5.99 -13.46 -4.23
C GLY A 126 -6.92 -14.04 -3.16
N ARG A 127 -6.57 -13.83 -1.87
CA ARG A 127 -7.39 -14.27 -0.75
C ARG A 127 -8.78 -13.63 -0.76
N HIS A 128 -8.88 -12.32 -0.92
CA HIS A 128 -10.17 -11.62 -0.91
C HIS A 128 -11.02 -12.00 -2.11
N LEU A 129 -10.47 -12.03 -3.32
CA LEU A 129 -11.18 -12.42 -4.54
C LEU A 129 -11.73 -13.84 -4.44
N LYS A 130 -10.91 -14.78 -3.93
CA LYS A 130 -11.34 -16.15 -3.71
C LYS A 130 -12.50 -16.26 -2.71
N SER A 131 -12.44 -15.46 -1.62
CA SER A 131 -13.54 -15.43 -0.63
C SER A 131 -14.82 -14.80 -1.17
N LEU A 132 -14.72 -13.99 -2.23
CA LEU A 132 -15.87 -13.41 -2.94
C LEU A 132 -16.35 -14.28 -4.11
N GLY A 133 -15.79 -15.48 -4.26
CA GLY A 133 -16.19 -16.45 -5.28
C GLY A 133 -15.65 -16.19 -6.70
N ALA A 134 -14.67 -15.31 -6.86
CA ALA A 134 -14.06 -15.05 -8.16
C ALA A 134 -13.17 -16.23 -8.64
N GLU A 135 -13.08 -16.40 -9.96
CA GLU A 135 -12.18 -17.36 -10.60
C GLU A 135 -10.79 -16.72 -10.77
N VAL A 136 -9.92 -16.98 -9.81
CA VAL A 136 -8.62 -16.29 -9.72
C VAL A 136 -7.52 -17.10 -10.36
N CYS A 137 -6.86 -16.53 -11.38
CA CYS A 137 -5.56 -16.98 -11.86
C CYS A 137 -4.48 -15.95 -11.53
N VAL A 138 -3.25 -16.44 -11.34
CA VAL A 138 -2.13 -15.61 -10.88
C VAL A 138 -0.91 -15.87 -11.75
N PHE A 139 -0.40 -14.82 -12.38
CA PHE A 139 0.90 -14.85 -13.01
C PHE A 139 2.00 -14.62 -11.98
N ALA A 140 2.96 -15.53 -11.92
CA ALA A 140 4.17 -15.36 -11.14
C ALA A 140 5.39 -15.80 -11.95
N ARG A 141 6.39 -14.92 -12.05
CA ARG A 141 7.62 -15.20 -12.79
C ARG A 141 8.42 -16.33 -12.16
N ASN A 142 8.51 -16.35 -10.83
CA ASN A 142 9.28 -17.32 -10.10
C ASN A 142 8.58 -18.70 -10.05
N PRO A 143 9.21 -19.80 -10.50
CA PRO A 143 8.64 -21.14 -10.41
C PRO A 143 8.28 -21.58 -8.99
N LYS A 144 9.04 -21.13 -7.97
CA LYS A 144 8.72 -21.43 -6.55
C LYS A 144 7.39 -20.82 -6.14
N ASP A 145 7.12 -19.59 -6.58
CA ASP A 145 5.83 -18.92 -6.30
C ASP A 145 4.69 -19.65 -7.02
N ARG A 146 4.90 -20.13 -8.25
CA ARG A 146 3.89 -20.93 -8.97
C ARG A 146 3.60 -22.26 -8.26
N GLY A 147 4.63 -22.93 -7.76
CA GLY A 147 4.45 -24.14 -6.93
C GLY A 147 3.64 -23.87 -5.67
N LEU A 148 3.93 -22.77 -4.96
CA LEU A 148 3.17 -22.37 -3.77
C LEU A 148 1.73 -22.00 -4.13
N LEU A 149 1.50 -21.26 -5.23
CA LEU A 149 0.16 -20.90 -5.72
C LEU A 149 -0.67 -22.17 -5.99
N ALA A 150 -0.11 -23.16 -6.67
CA ALA A 150 -0.79 -24.43 -6.94
C ALA A 150 -1.14 -25.16 -5.64
N ALA A 151 -0.22 -25.22 -4.67
CA ALA A 151 -0.46 -25.83 -3.36
C ALA A 151 -1.58 -25.12 -2.58
N LEU A 152 -1.75 -23.78 -2.77
CA LEU A 152 -2.83 -22.99 -2.17
C LEU A 152 -4.14 -23.02 -3.00
N GLY A 153 -4.17 -23.84 -4.06
CA GLY A 153 -5.35 -24.02 -4.90
C GLY A 153 -5.65 -22.82 -5.81
N TYR A 154 -4.63 -22.08 -6.24
CA TYR A 154 -4.74 -21.07 -7.30
C TYR A 154 -4.31 -21.66 -8.64
N ARG A 155 -4.92 -21.20 -9.73
CA ARG A 155 -4.40 -21.43 -11.07
C ARG A 155 -3.19 -20.54 -11.27
N ALA A 156 -1.99 -21.13 -11.17
CA ALA A 156 -0.72 -20.45 -11.38
C ALA A 156 -0.38 -20.45 -12.86
N LEU A 157 0.06 -19.33 -13.38
CA LEU A 157 0.38 -19.12 -14.79
C LEU A 157 1.84 -18.71 -14.98
N ASP A 158 2.47 -19.24 -16.00
CA ASP A 158 3.70 -18.68 -16.58
C ASP A 158 3.38 -17.59 -17.60
N ARG A 159 4.41 -17.05 -18.29
CA ARG A 159 4.22 -15.96 -19.26
C ARG A 159 3.35 -16.36 -20.44
N GLY A 160 3.56 -17.52 -21.01
CA GLY A 160 2.79 -18.01 -22.17
C GLY A 160 1.34 -18.28 -21.81
N GLU A 161 1.11 -18.96 -20.69
CA GLU A 161 -0.23 -19.26 -20.16
C GLU A 161 -0.99 -17.98 -19.78
N MET A 162 -0.28 -16.98 -19.21
CA MET A 162 -0.87 -15.69 -18.87
C MET A 162 -1.37 -14.96 -20.13
N LEU A 163 -0.55 -14.88 -21.19
CA LEU A 163 -0.94 -14.24 -22.44
C LEU A 163 -2.13 -14.96 -23.10
N ALA A 164 -2.14 -16.30 -23.08
CA ALA A 164 -3.24 -17.10 -23.58
C ALA A 164 -4.55 -16.90 -22.78
N ALA A 165 -4.45 -16.57 -21.49
CA ALA A 165 -5.62 -16.34 -20.64
C ALA A 165 -6.24 -14.94 -20.80
N LEU A 166 -5.47 -13.92 -21.26
CA LEU A 166 -5.92 -12.52 -21.34
C LEU A 166 -7.27 -12.32 -22.06
N PRO A 167 -7.57 -12.96 -23.20
CA PRO A 167 -8.85 -12.75 -23.87
C PRO A 167 -10.07 -13.20 -23.05
N GLY A 168 -9.89 -14.13 -22.11
CA GLY A 168 -10.99 -14.70 -21.31
C GLY A 168 -11.19 -14.04 -19.94
N VAL A 169 -10.28 -13.14 -19.50
CA VAL A 169 -10.45 -12.49 -18.21
C VAL A 169 -11.27 -11.21 -18.31
N LYS A 170 -11.93 -10.84 -17.21
CA LYS A 170 -12.76 -9.64 -17.09
C LYS A 170 -12.13 -8.55 -16.25
N LEU A 171 -11.17 -8.91 -15.42
CA LEU A 171 -10.47 -8.00 -14.51
C LEU A 171 -8.99 -8.40 -14.38
N VAL A 172 -8.10 -7.44 -14.52
CA VAL A 172 -6.66 -7.63 -14.33
C VAL A 172 -6.17 -6.68 -13.25
N PHE A 173 -5.51 -7.22 -12.23
CA PHE A 173 -4.76 -6.44 -11.25
C PHE A 173 -3.26 -6.62 -11.45
N ASN A 174 -2.54 -5.53 -11.73
CA ASN A 174 -1.08 -5.57 -11.65
C ASN A 174 -0.60 -5.12 -10.27
N THR A 175 0.28 -5.92 -9.67
CA THR A 175 0.91 -5.63 -8.36
C THR A 175 2.44 -5.61 -8.43
N ALA A 176 3.02 -5.91 -9.60
CA ALA A 176 4.47 -5.95 -9.81
C ALA A 176 4.99 -4.60 -10.34
N PRO A 177 6.05 -4.03 -9.77
CA PRO A 177 6.59 -2.72 -10.16
C PRO A 177 7.54 -2.80 -11.36
N GLU A 178 7.21 -3.64 -12.33
CA GLU A 178 7.95 -3.84 -13.58
C GLU A 178 6.96 -4.01 -14.73
N LEU A 179 7.38 -3.73 -15.95
CA LEU A 179 6.55 -3.90 -17.13
C LEU A 179 6.22 -5.39 -17.35
N ILE A 180 4.94 -5.72 -17.24
CA ILE A 180 4.41 -7.07 -17.43
C ILE A 180 3.65 -7.20 -18.75
N LEU A 181 2.81 -6.20 -19.07
CA LEU A 181 1.99 -6.20 -20.28
C LEU A 181 2.30 -4.95 -21.11
N SER A 182 2.68 -5.17 -22.35
CA SER A 182 2.74 -4.13 -23.37
C SER A 182 1.33 -3.81 -23.91
N GLU A 183 1.19 -2.74 -24.67
CA GLU A 183 -0.07 -2.41 -25.37
C GLU A 183 -0.46 -3.51 -26.36
N ALA A 184 0.51 -4.12 -27.03
CA ALA A 184 0.27 -5.24 -27.95
C ALA A 184 -0.30 -6.47 -27.24
N ASP A 185 0.19 -6.78 -26.02
CA ASP A 185 -0.32 -7.92 -25.23
C ASP A 185 -1.79 -7.73 -24.84
N THR A 186 -2.27 -6.50 -24.70
CA THR A 186 -3.62 -6.17 -24.21
C THR A 186 -4.64 -5.89 -25.32
N GLN A 187 -4.24 -5.89 -26.59
CA GLN A 187 -5.14 -5.60 -27.72
C GLN A 187 -6.39 -6.48 -27.77
N SER A 188 -6.24 -7.78 -27.47
CA SER A 188 -7.36 -8.73 -27.42
C SER A 188 -8.04 -8.82 -26.05
N CYS A 189 -7.61 -8.03 -25.08
CA CYS A 189 -8.12 -8.06 -23.71
C CYS A 189 -9.20 -7.01 -23.51
N GLY A 190 -10.44 -7.46 -23.29
CA GLY A 190 -11.59 -6.60 -22.95
C GLY A 190 -11.72 -6.30 -21.44
N ALA A 191 -10.77 -6.72 -20.62
CA ALA A 191 -10.84 -6.61 -19.16
C ALA A 191 -10.70 -5.18 -18.66
N LEU A 192 -11.24 -4.92 -17.47
CA LEU A 192 -10.86 -3.77 -16.66
C LEU A 192 -9.42 -3.96 -16.16
N LEU A 193 -8.53 -3.04 -16.51
CA LEU A 193 -7.11 -3.07 -16.15
C LEU A 193 -6.84 -2.12 -14.99
N VAL A 194 -6.34 -2.64 -13.86
CA VAL A 194 -6.03 -1.86 -12.64
C VAL A 194 -4.57 -2.09 -12.24
N ASP A 195 -3.76 -1.06 -12.34
CA ASP A 195 -2.35 -1.09 -11.97
C ASP A 195 -2.12 -0.48 -10.58
N LEU A 196 -1.72 -1.31 -9.63
CA LEU A 196 -1.49 -0.95 -8.22
C LEU A 196 0.01 -0.73 -7.92
N ALA A 197 0.86 -1.00 -8.89
CA ALA A 197 2.29 -0.96 -8.69
C ALA A 197 2.84 0.46 -8.50
N SER A 198 3.99 0.57 -7.85
CA SER A 198 4.69 1.85 -7.65
C SER A 198 5.24 2.43 -8.96
N ARG A 199 5.50 1.57 -9.95
CA ARG A 199 5.83 1.89 -11.34
C ARG A 199 4.80 1.23 -12.24
N ARG A 200 4.47 1.85 -13.36
CA ARG A 200 3.54 1.26 -14.32
C ARG A 200 4.07 -0.09 -14.83
N GLY A 201 3.25 -1.11 -14.72
CA GLY A 201 3.53 -2.45 -15.23
C GLY A 201 2.65 -2.86 -16.39
N MET A 202 1.76 -1.97 -16.85
CA MET A 202 0.92 -2.14 -18.04
C MET A 202 0.98 -0.87 -18.91
N GLU A 203 1.40 -1.02 -20.16
CA GLU A 203 1.50 0.06 -21.16
C GLU A 203 0.20 0.22 -21.95
N ASP A 204 -0.94 0.02 -21.33
CA ASP A 204 -2.25 0.22 -21.95
C ASP A 204 -2.84 1.55 -21.48
N PRO A 205 -3.28 2.45 -22.39
CA PRO A 205 -3.90 3.73 -22.00
C PRO A 205 -5.21 3.56 -21.22
N ARG A 206 -5.90 2.41 -21.35
CA ARG A 206 -7.09 2.08 -20.57
C ARG A 206 -6.77 1.67 -19.13
N ALA A 207 -5.50 1.33 -18.84
CA ALA A 207 -5.11 0.88 -17.51
C ALA A 207 -5.20 2.00 -16.48
N LEU A 208 -5.97 1.76 -15.42
CA LEU A 208 -6.12 2.67 -14.29
C LEU A 208 -4.89 2.53 -13.38
N TRP A 209 -3.98 3.50 -13.43
CA TRP A 209 -2.85 3.53 -12.50
C TRP A 209 -3.29 4.06 -11.13
N ALA A 210 -3.59 3.15 -10.23
CA ALA A 210 -4.27 3.41 -8.96
C ALA A 210 -3.29 3.46 -7.77
N ARG A 211 -2.50 4.52 -7.68
CA ARG A 211 -1.56 4.75 -6.58
C ARG A 211 -2.20 5.42 -5.38
N GLY A 212 -1.69 5.10 -4.18
CA GLY A 212 -2.09 5.75 -2.94
C GLY A 212 -3.55 5.47 -2.56
N LEU A 213 -4.10 4.34 -2.97
CA LEU A 213 -5.48 3.94 -2.71
C LEU A 213 -5.87 3.98 -1.22
N PRO A 214 -5.03 3.49 -0.27
CA PRO A 214 -5.37 3.53 1.14
C PRO A 214 -5.70 4.94 1.64
N GLY A 215 -4.85 5.92 1.36
CA GLY A 215 -5.09 7.31 1.77
C GLY A 215 -6.30 7.96 1.09
N LYS A 216 -6.60 7.56 -0.15
CA LYS A 216 -7.72 8.13 -0.95
C LYS A 216 -9.07 7.51 -0.61
N LEU A 217 -9.13 6.20 -0.43
CA LEU A 217 -10.39 5.46 -0.30
C LEU A 217 -10.68 4.97 1.13
N ALA A 218 -9.66 4.87 1.98
CA ALA A 218 -9.78 4.39 3.35
C ALA A 218 -8.87 5.17 4.32
N PRO A 219 -8.97 6.53 4.37
CA PRO A 219 -8.07 7.35 5.18
C PRO A 219 -8.13 6.99 6.67
N LEU A 220 -9.30 6.69 7.22
CA LEU A 220 -9.44 6.29 8.64
C LEU A 220 -8.71 4.98 8.93
N SER A 221 -8.82 3.97 8.06
CA SER A 221 -8.11 2.69 8.22
C SER A 221 -6.60 2.87 8.11
N SER A 222 -6.16 3.71 7.17
CA SER A 222 -4.74 4.04 7.00
C SER A 222 -4.20 4.80 8.21
N GLY A 223 -4.93 5.80 8.70
CA GLY A 223 -4.57 6.58 9.88
C GLY A 223 -4.46 5.71 11.12
N ARG A 224 -5.42 4.84 11.35
CA ARG A 224 -5.38 3.88 12.46
C ARG A 224 -4.15 2.96 12.38
N LEU A 225 -3.81 2.47 11.18
CA LEU A 225 -2.61 1.67 10.98
C LEU A 225 -1.32 2.46 11.26
N MET A 226 -1.26 3.71 10.81
CA MET A 226 -0.15 4.62 11.09
C MET A 226 0.02 4.81 12.61
N ALA A 227 -1.03 5.18 13.31
CA ALA A 227 -1.02 5.40 14.76
C ALA A 227 -0.60 4.14 15.53
N GLN A 228 -1.17 2.98 15.21
CA GLN A 228 -0.79 1.71 15.82
C GLN A 228 0.70 1.38 15.61
N THR A 229 1.24 1.72 14.45
CA THR A 229 2.65 1.50 14.15
C THR A 229 3.53 2.46 14.95
N VAL A 230 3.17 3.74 15.02
CA VAL A 230 3.87 4.73 15.84
C VAL A 230 3.87 4.29 17.31
N CYS A 231 2.72 3.93 17.87
CA CYS A 231 2.60 3.46 19.26
C CYS A 231 3.48 2.23 19.53
N ARG A 232 3.55 1.29 18.58
CA ARG A 232 4.39 0.10 18.71
C ARG A 232 5.87 0.46 18.71
N LEU A 233 6.33 1.18 17.70
CA LEU A 233 7.73 1.60 17.57
C LEU A 233 8.17 2.49 18.75
N TRP A 234 7.25 3.32 19.24
CA TRP A 234 7.50 4.14 20.43
C TRP A 234 7.83 3.29 21.65
N LYS A 235 7.02 2.24 21.91
CA LYS A 235 7.22 1.34 23.05
C LYS A 235 8.47 0.47 22.92
N GLU A 236 8.80 0.02 21.71
CA GLU A 236 9.98 -0.81 21.44
C GLU A 236 11.30 -0.08 21.78
N GLU A 237 11.31 1.25 21.75
CA GLU A 237 12.50 2.05 22.13
C GLU A 237 12.56 2.43 23.62
N GLU A 238 11.49 2.21 24.38
CA GLU A 238 11.46 2.48 25.82
C GLU A 238 11.93 1.27 26.65
N VAL A 239 12.15 0.13 26.02
CA VAL A 239 12.63 -1.13 26.62
C VAL A 239 14.12 -1.29 26.36
#